data_e4fd011f360a54d992618912e563031f
#
_entry.id   e4fd011f360a54d992618912e563031f
#
_cell.length_a   1.000
_cell.length_b   1.000
_cell.length_c   1.000
_cell.angle_alpha   90.00
_cell.angle_beta   90.00
_cell.angle_gamma   90.00
#
_symmetry.space_group_name_H-M   'P 1'
#
loop_
_entity.id
_entity.type
_entity.pdbx_description
1 polymer ?
#
loop_
_entity_poly.entity_id
_entity_poly.type
_entity_poly.pdbx_seq_one_letter_code
_entity_poly.pdbx_strand_id
1 'polypeptide(L)'
;DEQSVRGMLLLAPEGINGTIAGEAAAVHAVLDWLRSDARFAALQHKEAPAERMPFYRMRVRLKREIVTLGVPGLNPARNAGTYVKPEDWNALIADPGVVVVDTRNDYEVGIGSFERAINPHTKSFAEFPAWVAQQSQPGGVLAGRPRVAMFCTGGIRCEKSTALLKSQGFDEVFHLEGGILKYLETVPEETSRWHGDCFVFDERVSVGHGLAPGHHQLCRSCRMPLGEAELQSLHYVPGVSCPYCHGTRTPEQERALAERERQMQLARQRGQEHIGARPEIGRAHV
;
A
#
# COMPACT_ATOMS: atom_id res chain seq x y z
N ASP A 1 0.60 23.00 6.66
CA ASP A 1 1.28 23.80 5.62
C ASP A 1 2.50 24.59 6.14
N GLU A 2 2.47 25.00 7.41
CA GLU A 2 3.60 25.75 8.03
C GLU A 2 4.88 24.91 8.15
N GLN A 3 4.73 23.59 8.27
CA GLN A 3 5.83 22.65 8.46
C GLN A 3 6.37 22.05 7.14
N SER A 4 5.90 22.46 5.97
CA SER A 4 6.31 21.92 4.66
C SER A 4 6.21 20.37 4.54
N VAL A 5 5.39 19.73 5.38
CA VAL A 5 5.15 18.28 5.34
C VAL A 5 4.18 17.93 4.23
N ARG A 6 4.48 16.90 3.45
CA ARG A 6 3.64 16.36 2.37
C ARG A 6 3.26 14.91 2.69
N GLY A 7 2.20 14.40 2.07
CA GLY A 7 1.77 13.02 2.30
C GLY A 7 0.28 12.82 2.14
N MET A 8 -0.20 11.69 2.65
CA MET A 8 -1.62 11.36 2.71
C MET A 8 -1.96 10.82 4.09
N LEU A 9 -2.96 11.40 4.74
CA LEU A 9 -3.56 10.89 5.97
C LEU A 9 -5.03 10.55 5.72
N LEU A 10 -5.43 9.39 6.17
CA LEU A 10 -6.80 8.89 6.17
C LEU A 10 -7.30 8.85 7.61
N LEU A 11 -8.45 9.46 7.86
CA LEU A 11 -9.11 9.50 9.15
C LEU A 11 -10.45 8.77 9.02
N ALA A 12 -10.74 7.89 9.95
CA ALA A 12 -12.02 7.18 10.06
C ALA A 12 -12.40 7.00 11.53
N PRO A 13 -13.63 6.57 11.86
CA PRO A 13 -14.00 6.24 13.24
C PRO A 13 -13.10 5.19 13.90
N GLU A 14 -12.45 4.35 13.11
CA GLU A 14 -11.52 3.30 13.55
C GLU A 14 -10.08 3.79 13.79
N GLY A 15 -9.73 5.05 13.44
CA GLY A 15 -8.41 5.62 13.72
C GLY A 15 -7.84 6.47 12.58
N ILE A 16 -6.51 6.49 12.50
CA ILE A 16 -5.72 7.22 11.50
C ILE A 16 -4.72 6.27 10.82
N ASN A 17 -4.55 6.44 9.52
CA ASN A 17 -3.51 5.75 8.75
C ASN A 17 -2.98 6.64 7.62
N GLY A 18 -1.72 6.49 7.27
CA GLY A 18 -1.13 7.21 6.15
C GLY A 18 0.38 7.28 6.22
N THR A 19 0.93 8.06 5.30
CA THR A 19 2.37 8.35 5.22
C THR A 19 2.55 9.83 5.03
N ILE A 20 3.48 10.42 5.78
CA ILE A 20 3.91 11.81 5.64
C ILE A 20 5.42 11.85 5.44
N ALA A 21 5.91 12.86 4.74
CA ALA A 21 7.33 13.09 4.51
C ALA A 21 7.65 14.59 4.60
N GLY A 22 8.85 14.89 5.05
CA GLY A 22 9.37 16.23 5.24
C GLY A 22 10.71 16.17 5.97
N GLU A 23 11.23 17.32 6.34
CA GLU A 23 12.37 17.37 7.25
C GLU A 23 12.03 16.68 8.57
N ALA A 24 12.99 15.97 9.16
CA ALA A 24 12.74 15.15 10.37
C ALA A 24 12.06 15.94 11.50
N ALA A 25 12.54 17.15 11.78
CA ALA A 25 11.96 18.01 12.81
C ALA A 25 10.49 18.37 12.52
N ALA A 26 10.16 18.60 11.24
CA ALA A 26 8.80 18.94 10.82
C ALA A 26 7.85 17.72 10.94
N VAL A 27 8.34 16.53 10.57
CA VAL A 27 7.58 15.27 10.71
C VAL A 27 7.32 15.00 12.19
N HIS A 28 8.35 15.09 13.04
CA HIS A 28 8.20 14.89 14.49
C HIS A 28 7.24 15.89 15.12
N ALA A 29 7.29 17.16 14.72
CA ALA A 29 6.34 18.17 15.21
C ALA A 29 4.87 17.81 14.88
N VAL A 30 4.62 17.26 13.67
CA VAL A 30 3.27 16.78 13.32
C VAL A 30 2.88 15.55 14.13
N LEU A 31 3.79 14.62 14.39
CA LEU A 31 3.53 13.43 15.21
C LEU A 31 3.22 13.81 16.65
N ASP A 32 3.99 14.73 17.24
CA ASP A 32 3.79 15.20 18.61
C ASP A 32 2.46 15.95 18.74
N TRP A 33 2.12 16.78 17.74
CA TRP A 33 0.81 17.41 17.67
C TRP A 33 -0.33 16.39 17.61
N LEU A 34 -0.22 15.34 16.78
CA LEU A 34 -1.21 14.27 16.74
C LEU A 34 -1.33 13.56 18.08
N ARG A 35 -0.21 13.22 18.73
CA ARG A 35 -0.16 12.54 20.03
C ARG A 35 -0.67 13.38 21.20
N SER A 36 -0.74 14.70 21.06
CA SER A 36 -1.35 15.56 22.05
C SER A 36 -2.85 15.35 22.21
N ASP A 37 -3.52 14.76 21.20
CA ASP A 37 -4.89 14.28 21.32
C ASP A 37 -4.89 12.89 21.97
N ALA A 38 -5.67 12.72 23.05
CA ALA A 38 -5.73 11.47 23.83
C ALA A 38 -6.12 10.25 22.97
N ARG A 39 -6.85 10.44 21.88
CA ARG A 39 -7.23 9.37 20.93
C ARG A 39 -6.03 8.81 20.17
N PHE A 40 -4.98 9.60 19.99
CA PHE A 40 -3.76 9.26 19.24
C PHE A 40 -2.51 9.19 20.11
N ALA A 41 -2.64 9.26 21.45
CA ALA A 41 -1.50 9.22 22.36
C ALA A 41 -0.60 7.98 22.16
N ALA A 42 -1.20 6.84 21.80
CA ALA A 42 -0.50 5.59 21.50
C ALA A 42 -0.19 5.39 20.01
N LEU A 43 -0.26 6.46 19.17
CA LEU A 43 0.00 6.37 17.74
C LEU A 43 1.40 5.82 17.46
N GLN A 44 1.45 4.66 16.83
CA GLN A 44 2.69 4.07 16.34
C GLN A 44 3.05 4.65 14.98
N HIS A 45 4.33 4.80 14.71
CA HIS A 45 4.84 5.22 13.41
C HIS A 45 6.12 4.45 13.08
N LYS A 46 6.48 4.47 11.81
CA LYS A 46 7.74 3.94 11.27
C LYS A 46 8.39 5.03 10.46
N GLU A 47 9.70 5.10 10.50
CA GLU A 47 10.48 6.08 9.75
C GLU A 47 11.37 5.35 8.74
N ALA A 48 11.51 5.94 7.56
CA ALA A 48 12.45 5.50 6.55
C ALA A 48 13.03 6.73 5.84
N PRO A 49 14.32 6.75 5.54
CA PRO A 49 14.93 7.83 4.77
C PRO A 49 14.38 7.83 3.34
N ALA A 50 14.32 9.02 2.74
CA ALA A 50 14.01 9.20 1.34
C ALA A 50 14.95 10.24 0.75
N GLU A 51 15.63 9.90 -0.34
CA GLU A 51 16.54 10.84 -1.03
C GLU A 51 15.82 12.04 -1.65
N ARG A 52 14.55 11.87 -1.97
CA ARG A 52 13.69 12.90 -2.57
C ARG A 52 12.34 12.89 -1.89
N MET A 53 11.67 14.05 -1.91
CA MET A 53 10.30 14.18 -1.42
C MET A 53 9.36 13.20 -2.15
N PRO A 54 8.83 12.15 -1.49
CA PRO A 54 8.04 11.11 -2.14
C PRO A 54 6.57 11.50 -2.37
N PHE A 55 6.19 12.73 -2.07
CA PHE A 55 4.83 13.23 -2.24
C PHE A 55 4.81 14.62 -2.85
N TYR A 56 3.87 14.86 -3.75
CA TYR A 56 3.68 16.18 -4.38
C TYR A 56 2.97 17.19 -3.47
N ARG A 57 2.10 16.73 -2.58
CA ARG A 57 1.28 17.58 -1.70
C ARG A 57 0.81 16.84 -0.47
N MET A 58 0.35 17.58 0.56
CA MET A 58 -0.37 17.02 1.68
C MET A 58 -1.84 16.78 1.30
N ARG A 59 -2.38 15.62 1.68
CA ARG A 59 -3.81 15.28 1.56
C ARG A 59 -4.30 14.66 2.86
N VAL A 60 -5.38 15.20 3.39
CA VAL A 60 -6.13 14.59 4.51
C VAL A 60 -7.52 14.24 4.00
N ARG A 61 -7.96 13.01 4.25
CA ARG A 61 -9.27 12.53 3.83
C ARG A 61 -10.02 11.87 4.97
N LEU A 62 -11.26 12.28 5.14
CA LEU A 62 -12.21 11.58 6.00
C LEU A 62 -12.79 10.38 5.22
N LYS A 63 -12.82 9.22 5.85
CA LYS A 63 -13.29 7.97 5.30
C LYS A 63 -14.28 7.30 6.24
N ARG A 64 -15.14 6.44 5.72
CA ARG A 64 -16.00 5.58 6.54
C ARG A 64 -15.19 4.46 7.19
N GLU A 65 -14.20 3.96 6.48
CA GLU A 65 -13.22 2.97 6.91
C GLU A 65 -11.83 3.42 6.44
N ILE A 66 -10.78 3.18 7.23
CA ILE A 66 -9.39 3.47 6.84
C ILE A 66 -9.03 2.69 5.58
N VAL A 67 -9.32 1.40 5.60
CA VAL A 67 -9.24 0.50 4.43
C VAL A 67 -10.60 -0.16 4.29
N THR A 68 -11.25 0.02 3.15
CA THR A 68 -12.62 -0.46 2.93
C THR A 68 -12.64 -1.99 2.79
N LEU A 69 -13.22 -2.67 3.77
CA LEU A 69 -13.56 -4.10 3.70
C LEU A 69 -15.06 -4.29 3.41
N GLY A 70 -15.90 -3.34 3.84
CA GLY A 70 -17.33 -3.35 3.57
C GLY A 70 -18.14 -4.33 4.42
N VAL A 71 -17.61 -4.79 5.55
CA VAL A 71 -18.31 -5.70 6.48
C VAL A 71 -18.80 -4.91 7.69
N PRO A 72 -20.11 -4.68 7.84
CA PRO A 72 -20.65 -3.94 8.97
C PRO A 72 -20.40 -4.61 10.32
N GLY A 73 -20.13 -3.83 11.35
CA GLY A 73 -20.00 -4.34 12.73
C GLY A 73 -18.68 -5.04 13.04
N LEU A 74 -17.77 -5.16 12.07
CA LEU A 74 -16.45 -5.73 12.33
C LEU A 74 -15.61 -4.74 13.15
N ASN A 75 -15.07 -5.22 14.28
CA ASN A 75 -14.22 -4.42 15.16
C ASN A 75 -12.82 -5.07 15.28
N PRO A 76 -11.85 -4.67 14.46
CA PRO A 76 -10.50 -5.22 14.49
C PRO A 76 -9.80 -5.03 15.85
N ALA A 77 -10.04 -3.92 16.53
CA ALA A 77 -9.41 -3.64 17.82
C ALA A 77 -9.74 -4.67 18.92
N ARG A 78 -10.85 -5.41 18.76
CA ARG A 78 -11.29 -6.45 19.72
C ARG A 78 -11.02 -7.86 19.26
N ASN A 79 -11.01 -8.09 17.94
CA ASN A 79 -11.04 -9.45 17.37
C ASN A 79 -9.97 -9.68 16.30
N ALA A 80 -8.91 -8.89 16.22
CA ALA A 80 -7.81 -9.17 15.30
C ALA A 80 -7.18 -10.55 15.60
N GLY A 81 -6.55 -11.15 14.60
CA GLY A 81 -5.77 -12.37 14.75
C GLY A 81 -4.52 -12.16 15.61
N THR A 82 -3.78 -13.23 15.85
CA THR A 82 -2.53 -13.19 16.59
C THR A 82 -1.44 -12.50 15.77
N TYR A 83 -0.80 -11.49 16.35
CA TYR A 83 0.37 -10.85 15.76
C TYR A 83 1.58 -11.79 15.82
N VAL A 84 2.26 -11.95 14.71
CA VAL A 84 3.50 -12.73 14.59
C VAL A 84 4.62 -11.79 14.16
N LYS A 85 5.67 -11.74 14.95
CA LYS A 85 6.83 -10.90 14.68
C LYS A 85 7.57 -11.34 13.41
N PRO A 86 8.26 -10.44 12.70
CA PRO A 86 9.03 -10.78 11.52
C PRO A 86 10.02 -11.94 11.71
N GLU A 87 10.69 -12.00 12.87
CA GLU A 87 11.65 -13.06 13.20
C GLU A 87 11.03 -14.45 13.29
N ASP A 88 9.75 -14.54 13.67
CA ASP A 88 9.01 -15.81 13.82
C ASP A 88 8.20 -16.17 12.57
N TRP A 89 8.06 -15.21 11.63
CA TRP A 89 7.19 -15.34 10.46
C TRP A 89 7.62 -16.48 9.54
N ASN A 90 8.92 -16.61 9.28
CA ASN A 90 9.45 -17.65 8.39
C ASN A 90 9.11 -19.06 8.87
N ALA A 91 9.18 -19.30 10.18
CA ALA A 91 8.84 -20.59 10.77
C ALA A 91 7.35 -20.90 10.60
N LEU A 92 6.48 -19.90 10.81
CA LEU A 92 5.03 -20.05 10.67
C LEU A 92 4.64 -20.38 9.22
N ILE A 93 5.14 -19.63 8.24
CA ILE A 93 4.75 -19.81 6.83
C ILE A 93 5.42 -21.04 6.19
N ALA A 94 6.46 -21.61 6.81
CA ALA A 94 7.08 -22.86 6.37
C ALA A 94 6.23 -24.09 6.75
N ASP A 95 5.37 -23.98 7.77
CA ASP A 95 4.51 -25.09 8.21
C ASP A 95 3.48 -25.43 7.11
N PRO A 96 3.48 -26.68 6.58
CA PRO A 96 2.53 -27.08 5.53
C PRO A 96 1.08 -27.09 6.01
N GLY A 97 0.83 -27.14 7.32
CA GLY A 97 -0.50 -27.04 7.92
C GLY A 97 -1.06 -25.62 8.00
N VAL A 98 -0.30 -24.60 7.55
CA VAL A 98 -0.70 -23.20 7.56
C VAL A 98 -1.00 -22.72 6.14
N VAL A 99 -2.19 -22.19 5.94
CA VAL A 99 -2.58 -21.51 4.70
C VAL A 99 -2.07 -20.08 4.77
N VAL A 100 -1.19 -19.70 3.84
CA VAL A 100 -0.61 -18.35 3.77
C VAL A 100 -1.37 -17.53 2.73
N VAL A 101 -1.90 -16.36 3.12
CA VAL A 101 -2.75 -15.53 2.24
C VAL A 101 -2.21 -14.11 2.17
N ASP A 102 -1.96 -13.65 0.95
CA ASP A 102 -1.64 -12.25 0.67
C ASP A 102 -2.93 -11.44 0.57
N THR A 103 -3.18 -10.52 1.49
CA THR A 103 -4.42 -9.72 1.53
C THR A 103 -4.34 -8.44 0.71
N ARG A 104 -3.29 -8.29 -0.10
CA ARG A 104 -3.11 -7.16 -1.00
C ARG A 104 -3.90 -7.32 -2.29
N ASN A 105 -3.96 -6.26 -3.07
CA ASN A 105 -4.56 -6.32 -4.40
C ASN A 105 -3.63 -7.04 -5.38
N ASP A 106 -4.20 -7.64 -6.41
CA ASP A 106 -3.50 -8.44 -7.42
C ASP A 106 -2.27 -7.75 -8.01
N TYR A 107 -2.35 -6.46 -8.32
CA TYR A 107 -1.23 -5.69 -8.86
C TYR A 107 -0.05 -5.51 -7.87
N GLU A 108 -0.32 -5.54 -6.56
CA GLU A 108 0.72 -5.48 -5.53
C GLU A 108 1.41 -6.85 -5.38
N VAL A 109 0.62 -7.93 -5.47
CA VAL A 109 1.13 -9.31 -5.41
C VAL A 109 2.00 -9.62 -6.63
N GLY A 110 1.63 -9.09 -7.79
CA GLY A 110 2.33 -9.32 -9.06
C GLY A 110 3.79 -8.86 -9.09
N ILE A 111 4.21 -7.96 -8.19
CA ILE A 111 5.60 -7.49 -8.12
C ILE A 111 6.41 -8.09 -6.96
N GLY A 112 5.79 -8.87 -6.10
CA GLY A 112 6.45 -9.61 -5.04
C GLY A 112 5.48 -10.14 -3.99
N SER A 113 5.81 -11.30 -3.42
CA SER A 113 5.03 -11.97 -2.37
C SER A 113 5.88 -12.95 -1.58
N PHE A 114 5.36 -13.51 -0.49
CA PHE A 114 6.01 -14.59 0.23
C PHE A 114 5.85 -15.93 -0.49
N GLU A 115 6.81 -16.82 -0.27
CA GLU A 115 6.72 -18.22 -0.71
C GLU A 115 5.39 -18.85 -0.29
N ARG A 116 4.78 -19.64 -1.17
CA ARG A 116 3.53 -20.37 -0.94
C ARG A 116 2.29 -19.50 -0.66
N ALA A 117 2.42 -18.17 -0.72
CA ALA A 117 1.29 -17.29 -0.48
C ALA A 117 0.23 -17.43 -1.57
N ILE A 118 -1.01 -17.59 -1.15
CA ILE A 118 -2.16 -17.59 -2.05
C ILE A 118 -2.52 -16.15 -2.38
N ASN A 119 -2.61 -15.86 -3.68
CA ASN A 119 -3.13 -14.60 -4.19
C ASN A 119 -4.65 -14.72 -4.38
N PRO A 120 -5.47 -13.93 -3.67
CA PRO A 120 -6.92 -13.89 -3.88
C PRO A 120 -7.36 -13.29 -5.23
N HIS A 121 -6.44 -12.71 -6.00
CA HIS A 121 -6.70 -12.02 -7.26
C HIS A 121 -7.75 -10.91 -7.16
N THR A 122 -7.80 -10.23 -6.02
CA THR A 122 -8.73 -9.12 -5.79
C THR A 122 -8.19 -7.82 -6.40
N LYS A 123 -9.08 -7.06 -7.04
CA LYS A 123 -8.77 -5.73 -7.57
C LYS A 123 -8.84 -4.66 -6.47
N SER A 124 -9.59 -4.94 -5.42
CA SER A 124 -9.74 -4.10 -4.25
C SER A 124 -9.95 -4.96 -2.99
N PHE A 125 -9.56 -4.43 -1.85
CA PHE A 125 -9.73 -5.14 -0.57
C PHE A 125 -11.21 -5.39 -0.20
N ALA A 126 -12.14 -4.63 -0.77
CA ALA A 126 -13.58 -4.87 -0.59
C ALA A 126 -14.09 -6.17 -1.24
N GLU A 127 -13.31 -6.79 -2.13
CA GLU A 127 -13.63 -8.08 -2.75
C GLU A 127 -13.19 -9.26 -1.86
N PHE A 128 -12.32 -9.03 -0.88
CA PHE A 128 -11.75 -10.06 -0.02
C PHE A 128 -12.82 -10.88 0.75
N PRO A 129 -13.90 -10.30 1.31
CA PRO A 129 -14.95 -11.09 1.96
C PRO A 129 -15.65 -12.09 1.03
N ALA A 130 -15.86 -11.73 -0.23
CA ALA A 130 -16.44 -12.64 -1.22
C ALA A 130 -15.49 -13.80 -1.54
N TRP A 131 -14.20 -13.53 -1.67
CA TRP A 131 -13.18 -14.56 -1.84
C TRP A 131 -13.14 -15.51 -0.64
N VAL A 132 -13.16 -15.00 0.60
CA VAL A 132 -13.22 -15.81 1.82
C VAL A 132 -14.45 -16.71 1.82
N ALA A 133 -15.62 -16.18 1.50
CA ALA A 133 -16.86 -16.95 1.43
C ALA A 133 -16.77 -18.08 0.40
N GLN A 134 -16.18 -17.84 -0.76
CA GLN A 134 -15.96 -18.85 -1.80
C GLN A 134 -14.98 -19.93 -1.33
N GLN A 135 -13.83 -19.54 -0.76
CA GLN A 135 -12.78 -20.47 -0.34
C GLN A 135 -13.13 -21.27 0.90
N SER A 136 -14.13 -20.84 1.67
CA SER A 136 -14.66 -21.59 2.83
C SER A 136 -15.63 -22.70 2.44
N GLN A 137 -16.02 -22.79 1.17
CA GLN A 137 -16.87 -23.88 0.66
C GLN A 137 -16.07 -25.19 0.53
N PRO A 138 -16.74 -26.35 0.49
CA PRO A 138 -16.07 -27.63 0.26
C PRO A 138 -15.18 -27.61 -0.98
N GLY A 139 -13.92 -28.00 -0.82
CA GLY A 139 -12.90 -27.96 -1.88
C GLY A 139 -12.12 -26.64 -1.96
N GLY A 140 -12.52 -25.58 -1.27
CA GLY A 140 -11.74 -24.36 -1.15
C GLY A 140 -10.62 -24.46 -0.12
N VAL A 141 -9.62 -23.60 -0.22
CA VAL A 141 -8.41 -23.61 0.63
C VAL A 141 -8.68 -23.25 2.09
N LEU A 142 -9.81 -22.63 2.39
CA LEU A 142 -10.27 -22.28 3.74
C LEU A 142 -11.33 -23.25 4.27
N ALA A 143 -11.67 -24.31 3.51
CA ALA A 143 -12.60 -25.32 3.95
C ALA A 143 -12.08 -26.03 5.23
N GLY A 144 -12.99 -26.29 6.17
CA GLY A 144 -12.62 -26.92 7.45
C GLY A 144 -11.92 -25.98 8.43
N ARG A 145 -11.79 -24.69 8.11
CA ARG A 145 -11.18 -23.65 8.97
C ARG A 145 -9.74 -23.98 9.37
N PRO A 146 -8.81 -24.11 8.42
CA PRO A 146 -7.40 -24.39 8.72
C PRO A 146 -6.76 -23.23 9.50
N ARG A 147 -5.53 -23.46 9.96
CA ARG A 147 -4.64 -22.38 10.44
C ARG A 147 -4.32 -21.43 9.29
N VAL A 148 -4.49 -20.13 9.49
CA VAL A 148 -4.30 -19.13 8.43
C VAL A 148 -3.34 -18.05 8.87
N ALA A 149 -2.32 -17.79 8.06
CA ALA A 149 -1.37 -16.68 8.22
C ALA A 149 -1.58 -15.64 7.12
N MET A 150 -1.79 -14.38 7.49
CA MET A 150 -2.08 -13.29 6.55
C MET A 150 -1.05 -12.18 6.65
N PHE A 151 -0.80 -11.52 5.53
CA PHE A 151 0.09 -10.36 5.49
C PHE A 151 -0.40 -9.31 4.49
N CYS A 152 0.06 -8.08 4.68
CA CYS A 152 -0.09 -6.97 3.74
C CYS A 152 1.07 -6.00 3.90
N THR A 153 1.09 -4.90 3.15
CA THR A 153 2.19 -3.93 3.13
C THR A 153 2.56 -3.43 4.53
N GLY A 154 1.61 -2.91 5.31
CA GLY A 154 1.87 -2.28 6.61
C GLY A 154 1.10 -2.86 7.80
N GLY A 155 0.31 -3.94 7.60
CA GLY A 155 -0.46 -4.61 8.67
C GLY A 155 -1.94 -4.21 8.72
N ILE A 156 -2.34 -3.03 8.28
CA ILE A 156 -3.68 -2.47 8.48
C ILE A 156 -4.83 -3.30 7.85
N ARG A 157 -4.62 -3.90 6.66
CA ARG A 157 -5.60 -4.80 6.03
C ARG A 157 -5.74 -6.09 6.81
N CYS A 158 -4.63 -6.58 7.38
CA CYS A 158 -4.61 -7.83 8.11
C CYS A 158 -5.43 -7.79 9.40
N GLU A 159 -5.43 -6.69 10.12
CA GLU A 159 -6.29 -6.53 11.30
C GLU A 159 -7.76 -6.76 10.96
N LYS A 160 -8.22 -6.25 9.82
CA LYS A 160 -9.61 -6.43 9.35
C LYS A 160 -9.86 -7.82 8.78
N SER A 161 -8.95 -8.36 7.95
CA SER A 161 -9.12 -9.67 7.33
C SER A 161 -9.07 -10.80 8.37
N THR A 162 -8.19 -10.71 9.36
CA THR A 162 -8.13 -11.70 10.44
C THR A 162 -9.34 -11.62 11.36
N ALA A 163 -9.81 -10.40 11.68
CA ALA A 163 -11.06 -10.23 12.43
C ALA A 163 -12.27 -10.82 11.69
N LEU A 164 -12.31 -10.71 10.36
CA LEU A 164 -13.33 -11.33 9.52
C LEU A 164 -13.31 -12.86 9.68
N LEU A 165 -12.14 -13.50 9.52
CA LEU A 165 -12.03 -14.96 9.67
C LEU A 165 -12.42 -15.41 11.08
N LYS A 166 -11.94 -14.72 12.11
CA LYS A 166 -12.33 -15.03 13.50
C LYS A 166 -13.84 -14.91 13.72
N SER A 167 -14.50 -13.93 13.12
CA SER A 167 -15.96 -13.79 13.19
C SER A 167 -16.71 -14.95 12.50
N GLN A 168 -16.04 -15.67 11.59
CA GLN A 168 -16.56 -16.85 10.91
C GLN A 168 -16.15 -18.17 11.58
N GLY A 169 -15.56 -18.11 12.78
CA GLY A 169 -15.22 -19.26 13.61
C GLY A 169 -13.88 -19.92 13.27
N PHE A 170 -12.94 -19.19 12.68
CA PHE A 170 -11.55 -19.65 12.59
C PHE A 170 -10.85 -19.40 13.93
N ASP A 171 -10.23 -20.40 14.52
CA ASP A 171 -9.58 -20.30 15.83
C ASP A 171 -8.15 -19.79 15.72
N GLU A 172 -7.37 -20.36 14.80
CA GLU A 172 -5.94 -20.06 14.61
C GLU A 172 -5.70 -19.16 13.40
N VAL A 173 -5.79 -17.85 13.63
CA VAL A 173 -5.60 -16.82 12.60
C VAL A 173 -4.47 -15.89 13.02
N PHE A 174 -3.45 -15.80 12.18
CA PHE A 174 -2.23 -15.06 12.43
C PHE A 174 -2.04 -13.96 11.41
N HIS A 175 -1.31 -12.90 11.78
CA HIS A 175 -0.87 -11.90 10.82
C HIS A 175 0.51 -11.33 11.16
N LEU A 176 1.23 -10.95 10.10
CA LEU A 176 2.57 -10.38 10.20
C LEU A 176 2.52 -9.00 10.87
N GLU A 177 3.16 -8.88 12.03
CA GLU A 177 3.29 -7.63 12.78
C GLU A 177 4.07 -6.61 11.98
N GLY A 178 3.47 -5.45 11.78
CA GLY A 178 4.08 -4.36 11.00
C GLY A 178 4.11 -4.61 9.49
N GLY A 179 3.60 -5.75 9.02
CA GLY A 179 3.49 -6.10 7.61
C GLY A 179 4.83 -6.34 6.91
N ILE A 180 4.77 -6.42 5.58
CA ILE A 180 5.93 -6.67 4.72
C ILE A 180 7.04 -5.64 4.95
N LEU A 181 6.69 -4.37 5.14
CA LEU A 181 7.69 -3.31 5.34
C LEU A 181 8.54 -3.57 6.60
N LYS A 182 7.92 -4.02 7.70
CA LYS A 182 8.68 -4.35 8.91
C LYS A 182 9.54 -5.59 8.71
N TYR A 183 9.04 -6.58 7.99
CA TYR A 183 9.79 -7.77 7.65
C TYR A 183 11.03 -7.44 6.79
N LEU A 184 10.86 -6.68 5.71
CA LEU A 184 11.97 -6.26 4.84
C LEU A 184 13.00 -5.35 5.54
N GLU A 185 12.58 -4.62 6.58
CA GLU A 185 13.47 -3.80 7.39
C GLU A 185 14.32 -4.63 8.35
N THR A 186 13.80 -5.74 8.87
CA THR A 186 14.40 -6.44 10.03
C THR A 186 14.93 -7.83 9.74
N VAL A 187 14.36 -8.54 8.76
CA VAL A 187 14.80 -9.89 8.39
C VAL A 187 15.91 -9.79 7.34
N PRO A 188 17.08 -10.42 7.59
CA PRO A 188 18.18 -10.44 6.61
C PRO A 188 17.74 -11.08 5.29
N GLU A 189 18.26 -10.55 4.16
CA GLU A 189 17.90 -11.00 2.82
C GLU A 189 18.22 -12.49 2.61
N GLU A 190 19.32 -12.97 3.20
CA GLU A 190 19.81 -14.35 3.07
C GLU A 190 18.85 -15.39 3.70
N THR A 191 18.04 -14.96 4.66
CA THR A 191 17.05 -15.81 5.33
C THR A 191 15.63 -15.50 4.95
N SER A 192 15.45 -14.51 4.08
CA SER A 192 14.14 -14.06 3.66
C SER A 192 13.40 -15.09 2.83
N ARG A 193 12.09 -15.19 3.06
CA ARG A 193 11.14 -15.92 2.20
C ARG A 193 10.29 -15.00 1.34
N TRP A 194 10.67 -13.72 1.28
CA TRP A 194 10.07 -12.75 0.39
C TRP A 194 10.76 -12.76 -0.96
N HIS A 195 9.98 -12.69 -2.05
CA HIS A 195 10.48 -12.60 -3.42
C HIS A 195 9.95 -11.34 -4.09
N GLY A 196 10.80 -10.64 -4.83
CA GLY A 196 10.47 -9.42 -5.56
C GLY A 196 10.40 -8.17 -4.67
N ASP A 197 9.69 -7.16 -5.13
CA ASP A 197 9.53 -5.87 -4.47
C ASP A 197 8.21 -5.76 -3.71
N CYS A 198 8.16 -4.95 -2.67
CA CYS A 198 6.93 -4.56 -1.99
C CYS A 198 6.40 -3.25 -2.55
N PHE A 199 5.17 -3.25 -3.09
CA PHE A 199 4.52 -2.03 -3.56
C PHE A 199 4.28 -1.05 -2.40
N VAL A 200 4.62 0.23 -2.62
CA VAL A 200 4.35 1.35 -1.72
C VAL A 200 3.55 2.45 -2.41
N PHE A 201 2.75 3.20 -1.64
CA PHE A 201 1.79 4.17 -2.17
C PHE A 201 2.37 5.58 -2.28
N ASP A 202 3.67 5.69 -2.58
CA ASP A 202 4.38 6.95 -2.81
C ASP A 202 5.19 6.91 -4.13
N GLU A 203 5.98 7.93 -4.41
CA GLU A 203 6.72 8.04 -5.67
C GLU A 203 7.90 7.05 -5.80
N ARG A 204 8.24 6.30 -4.74
CA ARG A 204 9.20 5.20 -4.82
C ARG A 204 8.62 4.00 -5.56
N VAL A 205 7.29 3.85 -5.57
CA VAL A 205 6.51 2.76 -6.19
C VAL A 205 6.73 1.40 -5.55
N SER A 206 7.98 1.00 -5.31
CA SER A 206 8.31 -0.26 -4.66
C SER A 206 9.58 -0.14 -3.81
N VAL A 207 9.72 -1.04 -2.85
CA VAL A 207 10.90 -1.17 -2.00
C VAL A 207 11.28 -2.65 -1.84
N GLY A 208 12.58 -2.89 -1.72
CA GLY A 208 13.16 -4.19 -1.41
C GLY A 208 13.65 -4.30 0.04
N HIS A 209 14.58 -5.24 0.31
CA HIS A 209 15.22 -5.42 1.61
C HIS A 209 15.94 -4.14 2.08
N GLY A 210 15.92 -3.91 3.39
CA GLY A 210 16.41 -2.68 4.00
C GLY A 210 15.59 -1.45 3.61
N LEU A 211 14.40 -1.62 3.05
CA LEU A 211 13.53 -0.58 2.49
C LEU A 211 14.21 0.23 1.37
N ALA A 212 15.21 -0.35 0.72
CA ALA A 212 15.87 0.25 -0.43
C ALA A 212 14.86 0.47 -1.58
N PRO A 213 14.98 1.55 -2.37
CA PRO A 213 14.13 1.76 -3.54
C PRO A 213 14.17 0.56 -4.49
N GLY A 214 13.00 0.10 -4.90
CA GLY A 214 12.85 -0.99 -5.87
C GLY A 214 13.02 -0.51 -7.31
N HIS A 215 12.79 -1.41 -8.26
CA HIS A 215 13.05 -1.17 -9.69
C HIS A 215 11.81 -0.77 -10.49
N HIS A 216 10.64 -0.74 -9.87
CA HIS A 216 9.38 -0.49 -10.56
C HIS A 216 9.09 1.00 -10.74
N GLN A 217 8.45 1.33 -11.86
CA GLN A 217 7.91 2.65 -12.15
C GLN A 217 6.39 2.62 -12.17
N LEU A 218 5.75 3.74 -11.88
CA LEU A 218 4.30 3.82 -11.89
C LEU A 218 3.78 4.27 -13.29
N CYS A 219 2.90 3.50 -13.88
CA CYS A 219 2.15 3.99 -15.04
C CYS A 219 1.33 5.22 -14.63
N ARG A 220 1.61 6.38 -15.22
CA ARG A 220 0.92 7.63 -14.90
C ARG A 220 -0.54 7.68 -15.39
N SER A 221 -0.94 6.72 -16.24
CA SER A 221 -2.31 6.59 -16.74
C SER A 221 -3.18 5.69 -15.84
N CYS A 222 -2.79 4.42 -15.63
CA CYS A 222 -3.58 3.44 -14.89
C CYS A 222 -3.08 3.12 -13.48
N ARG A 223 -1.90 3.59 -13.10
CA ARG A 223 -1.28 3.41 -11.78
C ARG A 223 -0.78 1.99 -11.50
N MET A 224 -0.66 1.15 -12.51
CA MET A 224 0.00 -0.15 -12.39
C MET A 224 1.51 0.03 -12.19
N PRO A 225 2.17 -0.78 -11.34
CA PRO A 225 3.62 -0.86 -11.29
C PRO A 225 4.13 -1.49 -12.59
N LEU A 226 5.23 -0.97 -13.12
CA LEU A 226 5.86 -1.42 -14.36
C LEU A 226 7.29 -1.85 -14.06
N GLY A 227 7.62 -3.08 -14.34
CA GLY A 227 8.98 -3.59 -14.38
C GLY A 227 9.66 -3.35 -15.73
N GLU A 228 10.84 -3.91 -15.90
CA GLU A 228 11.64 -3.72 -17.12
C GLU A 228 10.90 -4.20 -18.38
N ALA A 229 10.25 -5.37 -18.31
CA ALA A 229 9.53 -5.95 -19.45
C ALA A 229 8.38 -5.03 -19.93
N GLU A 230 7.61 -4.46 -19.01
CA GLU A 230 6.53 -3.53 -19.35
C GLU A 230 7.06 -2.22 -19.92
N LEU A 231 8.19 -1.73 -19.41
CA LEU A 231 8.83 -0.51 -19.89
C LEU A 231 9.44 -0.65 -21.29
N GLN A 232 9.84 -1.87 -21.67
CA GLN A 232 10.34 -2.20 -23.01
C GLN A 232 9.23 -2.55 -24.01
N SER A 233 7.99 -2.66 -23.56
CA SER A 233 6.85 -3.02 -24.42
C SER A 233 6.55 -1.94 -25.45
N LEU A 234 6.14 -2.36 -26.66
CA LEU A 234 5.63 -1.47 -27.72
C LEU A 234 4.36 -0.70 -27.30
N HIS A 235 3.66 -1.16 -26.28
CA HIS A 235 2.46 -0.51 -25.73
C HIS A 235 2.79 0.51 -24.62
N TYR A 236 4.07 0.65 -24.26
CA TYR A 236 4.49 1.64 -23.29
C TYR A 236 4.76 3.00 -23.95
N VAL A 237 3.92 3.96 -23.60
CA VAL A 237 4.10 5.38 -23.95
C VAL A 237 4.14 6.17 -22.65
N PRO A 238 5.29 6.78 -22.28
CA PRO A 238 5.45 7.51 -21.02
C PRO A 238 4.29 8.47 -20.75
N GLY A 239 3.68 8.37 -19.57
CA GLY A 239 2.55 9.21 -19.17
C GLY A 239 1.20 8.87 -19.80
N VAL A 240 1.13 8.10 -20.87
CA VAL A 240 -0.07 7.85 -21.68
C VAL A 240 -0.61 6.42 -21.51
N SER A 241 0.22 5.40 -21.75
CA SER A 241 -0.21 4.00 -21.75
C SER A 241 0.88 3.05 -21.27
N CYS A 242 0.48 1.85 -20.91
CA CYS A 242 1.34 0.70 -20.66
C CYS A 242 0.62 -0.57 -21.13
N PRO A 243 1.26 -1.76 -21.13
CA PRO A 243 0.60 -3.00 -21.58
C PRO A 243 -0.75 -3.27 -20.91
N TYR A 244 -0.93 -2.86 -19.64
CA TYR A 244 -2.17 -3.08 -18.89
C TYR A 244 -3.31 -2.12 -19.26
N CYS A 245 -3.02 -0.97 -19.84
CA CYS A 245 -4.05 0.03 -20.16
C CYS A 245 -4.03 0.51 -21.62
N HIS A 246 -3.19 -0.04 -22.47
CA HIS A 246 -3.18 0.24 -23.89
C HIS A 246 -4.54 -0.11 -24.52
N GLY A 247 -5.09 0.79 -25.33
CA GLY A 247 -6.39 0.60 -25.98
C GLY A 247 -7.62 0.73 -25.06
N THR A 248 -7.45 1.05 -23.77
CA THR A 248 -8.59 1.21 -22.84
C THR A 248 -9.06 2.65 -22.70
N ARG A 249 -8.39 3.60 -23.34
CA ARG A 249 -8.67 5.04 -23.25
C ARG A 249 -9.29 5.54 -24.55
N THR A 250 -10.13 6.58 -24.43
CA THR A 250 -10.61 7.28 -25.63
C THR A 250 -9.49 8.15 -26.22
N PRO A 251 -9.55 8.50 -27.52
CA PRO A 251 -8.56 9.38 -28.14
C PRO A 251 -8.42 10.73 -27.42
N GLU A 252 -9.50 11.26 -26.84
CA GLU A 252 -9.50 12.51 -26.06
C GLU A 252 -8.73 12.32 -24.74
N GLN A 253 -8.93 11.18 -24.07
CA GLN A 253 -8.20 10.87 -22.83
C GLN A 253 -6.72 10.68 -23.12
N GLU A 254 -6.34 10.01 -24.19
CA GLU A 254 -4.94 9.84 -24.58
C GLU A 254 -4.26 11.18 -24.89
N ARG A 255 -4.94 12.07 -25.64
CA ARG A 255 -4.44 13.43 -25.90
C ARG A 255 -4.24 14.23 -24.61
N ALA A 256 -5.19 14.17 -23.68
CA ALA A 256 -5.06 14.86 -22.40
C ALA A 256 -3.91 14.31 -21.54
N LEU A 257 -3.68 12.99 -21.57
CA LEU A 257 -2.55 12.34 -20.89
C LEU A 257 -1.21 12.73 -21.51
N ALA A 258 -1.13 12.74 -22.84
CA ALA A 258 0.07 13.16 -23.58
C ALA A 258 0.42 14.64 -23.31
N GLU A 259 -0.59 15.52 -23.31
CA GLU A 259 -0.37 16.94 -22.98
C GLU A 259 0.09 17.13 -21.54
N ARG A 260 -0.49 16.40 -20.58
CA ARG A 260 -0.01 16.41 -19.18
C ARG A 260 1.46 16.01 -19.09
N GLU A 261 1.86 14.93 -19.77
CA GLU A 261 3.24 14.46 -19.77
C GLU A 261 4.17 15.49 -20.40
N ARG A 262 3.77 16.10 -21.52
CA ARG A 262 4.51 17.18 -22.16
C ARG A 262 4.74 18.36 -21.20
N GLN A 263 3.70 18.78 -20.47
CA GLN A 263 3.82 19.87 -19.48
C GLN A 263 4.74 19.49 -18.32
N MET A 264 4.70 18.25 -17.87
CA MET A 264 5.63 17.76 -16.83
C MET A 264 7.09 17.78 -17.31
N GLN A 265 7.35 17.39 -18.56
CA GLN A 265 8.69 17.43 -19.14
C GLN A 265 9.20 18.86 -19.29
N LEU A 266 8.37 19.78 -19.77
CA LEU A 266 8.72 21.20 -19.86
C LEU A 266 9.03 21.83 -18.50
N ALA A 267 8.25 21.49 -17.48
CA ALA A 267 8.50 21.95 -16.11
C ALA A 267 9.85 21.44 -15.58
N ARG A 268 10.15 20.15 -15.78
CA ARG A 268 11.45 19.55 -15.40
C ARG A 268 12.63 20.26 -16.10
N GLN A 269 12.51 20.54 -17.39
CA GLN A 269 13.54 21.27 -18.14
C GLN A 269 13.79 22.68 -17.58
N ARG A 270 12.77 23.30 -17.00
CA ARG A 270 12.84 24.64 -16.36
C ARG A 270 13.24 24.57 -14.87
N GLY A 271 13.54 23.38 -14.33
CA GLY A 271 13.81 23.18 -12.90
C GLY A 271 12.59 23.44 -11.99
N GLN A 272 11.38 23.34 -12.54
CA GLN A 272 10.12 23.61 -11.82
C GLN A 272 9.35 22.31 -11.56
N GLU A 273 8.63 22.26 -10.44
CA GLU A 273 7.63 21.23 -10.19
C GLU A 273 6.31 21.58 -10.89
N HIS A 274 5.77 20.69 -11.75
CA HIS A 274 4.48 20.89 -12.38
C HIS A 274 3.32 20.35 -11.52
N ILE A 275 3.47 19.11 -11.01
CA ILE A 275 2.46 18.50 -10.15
C ILE A 275 2.71 18.93 -8.71
N GLY A 276 1.69 19.55 -8.09
CA GLY A 276 1.77 20.03 -6.69
C GLY A 276 2.33 21.44 -6.53
N ALA A 277 2.81 22.07 -7.61
CA ALA A 277 3.10 23.49 -7.59
C ALA A 277 1.84 24.29 -7.21
N ARG A 278 1.97 25.25 -6.30
CA ARG A 278 0.90 26.22 -6.05
C ARG A 278 0.87 27.15 -7.27
N PRO A 279 -0.29 27.36 -7.92
CA PRO A 279 -0.37 28.39 -8.95
C PRO A 279 -0.02 29.73 -8.28
N GLU A 280 0.98 30.42 -8.82
CA GLU A 280 1.14 31.83 -8.52
C GLU A 280 -0.11 32.52 -9.07
N ILE A 281 -1.01 32.90 -8.17
CA ILE A 281 -2.15 33.74 -8.52
C ILE A 281 -1.52 35.10 -8.79
N GLY A 282 -1.25 35.40 -10.08
CA GLY A 282 -0.84 36.70 -10.52
C GLY A 282 -1.83 37.72 -9.96
N ARG A 283 -1.34 38.75 -9.27
CA ARG A 283 -2.17 39.90 -8.88
C ARG A 283 -2.74 40.48 -10.16
N ALA A 284 -4.06 40.35 -10.35
CA ALA A 284 -4.74 41.13 -11.35
C ALA A 284 -4.54 42.60 -10.97
N HIS A 285 -3.77 43.35 -11.78
CA HIS A 285 -3.77 44.77 -11.70
C HIS A 285 -5.11 45.26 -12.26
N VAL A 286 -5.95 45.78 -11.37
CA VAL A 286 -7.13 46.58 -11.73
C VAL A 286 -6.68 47.95 -12.15
#